data_69782aa06ab99ffba7eff4fd769656d1
#
_entry.id   69782aa06ab99ffba7eff4fd769656d1
#
_cell.length_a   1.000
_cell.length_b   1.000
_cell.length_c   1.000
_cell.angle_alpha   90.00
_cell.angle_beta   90.00
_cell.angle_gamma   90.00
#
_symmetry.space_group_name_H-M   'P 1'
#
loop_
_entity.id
_entity.type
_entity.pdbx_description
1 polymer ?
#
loop_
_entity_poly.entity_id
_entity_poly.type
_entity_poly.pdbx_seq_one_letter_code
_entity_poly.pdbx_strand_id
1 'polypeptide(L)'
;MPITPISPKEVWETIKLLNSKKAPGLDLITAQMLKELPFCGIMKLTHLFNASFRLRFVPEQWKTAEVITIPKPGKPPEEVASYRPISLLPTISKVYEQLLLKRLTPIIEEKQLIPVHQFGFRDKHFTIDQVHRIIWDIEKALEEKKVCSAIFLDVAQAFDKVWHKGLEFKLRKYLPKAHSLLLKSYISDRYFRVRYEDACSSFRKIAAGVPQGSVLRPTLYLLYIADIPKYQGTKIATFADNTSILATGINTQYATNKLQRAVNKIMDWAKRWRIKLNESNSQHINFINRQEFPLPITINQQRIPYANTAKYLGMTLDAKLRWKKHILIKVKQLKIIKRKLYWIIGRQSKLSIHNKLMLYKQIMKPVWTYGIQLWGCSKASNINKIQIFLNKVLQNIVDARWYMRNTDIIKDINITTVEEEITKAARNHELRLASHQNIEAVRLLNTRGQLRRLKRTKPTDLFQ
;
A
#
# COMPACT_ATOMS: atom_id res chain seq x y z
N MET A 1 10.41 -26.83 17.52
CA MET A 1 9.30 -26.54 18.44
C MET A 1 7.99 -26.91 17.76
N PRO A 2 7.03 -27.55 18.44
CA PRO A 2 5.67 -27.76 17.93
C PRO A 2 4.94 -26.42 17.82
N ILE A 3 3.87 -26.40 17.01
CA ILE A 3 3.00 -25.22 16.91
C ILE A 3 2.09 -25.20 18.14
N THR A 4 1.98 -24.06 18.81
CA THR A 4 1.12 -23.91 19.99
C THR A 4 -0.34 -24.23 19.62
N PRO A 5 -1.01 -25.09 20.40
CA PRO A 5 -2.40 -25.45 20.16
C PRO A 5 -3.35 -24.22 20.17
N ILE A 6 -4.48 -24.38 19.52
CA ILE A 6 -5.55 -23.39 19.43
C ILE A 6 -6.59 -23.73 20.49
N SER A 7 -7.08 -22.73 21.23
CA SER A 7 -8.19 -22.89 22.17
C SER A 7 -9.56 -22.66 21.48
N PRO A 8 -10.65 -23.25 22.01
CA PRO A 8 -12.01 -22.97 21.49
C PRO A 8 -12.37 -21.49 21.57
N LYS A 9 -11.92 -20.79 22.59
CA LYS A 9 -12.11 -19.35 22.76
C LYS A 9 -11.48 -18.55 21.60
N GLU A 10 -10.25 -18.88 21.19
CA GLU A 10 -9.58 -18.23 20.06
C GLU A 10 -10.33 -18.46 18.73
N VAL A 11 -10.86 -19.67 18.50
CA VAL A 11 -11.67 -19.99 17.32
C VAL A 11 -12.93 -19.12 17.30
N TRP A 12 -13.66 -19.09 18.43
CA TRP A 12 -14.87 -18.33 18.57
C TRP A 12 -14.65 -16.82 18.37
N GLU A 13 -13.65 -16.22 19.02
CA GLU A 13 -13.27 -14.82 18.84
C GLU A 13 -12.91 -14.50 17.37
N THR A 14 -12.18 -15.40 16.73
CA THR A 14 -11.80 -15.22 15.32
C THR A 14 -13.01 -15.27 14.39
N ILE A 15 -13.97 -16.16 14.64
CA ILE A 15 -15.23 -16.27 13.89
C ILE A 15 -16.10 -15.01 14.11
N LYS A 16 -16.20 -14.50 15.31
CA LYS A 16 -16.95 -13.26 15.61
C LYS A 16 -16.45 -12.06 14.82
N LEU A 17 -15.15 -11.96 14.59
CA LEU A 17 -14.52 -10.86 13.82
C LEU A 17 -14.72 -10.98 12.30
N LEU A 18 -15.27 -12.08 11.79
CA LEU A 18 -15.53 -12.24 10.36
C LEU A 18 -16.55 -11.21 9.86
N ASN A 19 -16.28 -10.66 8.68
CA ASN A 19 -17.23 -9.79 8.01
C ASN A 19 -18.29 -10.62 7.28
N SER A 20 -19.54 -10.54 7.74
CA SER A 20 -20.69 -11.31 7.22
C SER A 20 -21.07 -10.92 5.78
N LYS A 21 -20.60 -9.77 5.26
CA LYS A 21 -20.87 -9.32 3.88
C LYS A 21 -19.90 -9.87 2.84
N LYS A 22 -18.89 -10.65 3.25
CA LYS A 22 -17.93 -11.25 2.31
C LYS A 22 -18.50 -12.53 1.71
N ALA A 23 -18.27 -12.71 0.39
CA ALA A 23 -18.66 -13.92 -0.32
C ALA A 23 -17.95 -15.16 0.24
N PRO A 24 -18.65 -16.30 0.33
CA PRO A 24 -18.09 -17.60 0.71
C PRO A 24 -17.19 -18.18 -0.39
N GLY A 25 -16.56 -19.31 -0.13
CA GLY A 25 -15.87 -20.12 -1.12
C GLY A 25 -16.79 -21.10 -1.81
N LEU A 26 -16.19 -22.11 -2.46
CA LEU A 26 -16.90 -23.20 -3.16
C LEU A 26 -17.88 -24.00 -2.29
N ASP A 27 -17.59 -24.05 -0.98
CA ASP A 27 -18.39 -24.75 0.03
C ASP A 27 -19.69 -24.01 0.41
N LEU A 28 -19.86 -22.79 -0.10
CA LEU A 28 -20.98 -21.89 0.19
C LEU A 28 -21.15 -21.57 1.69
N ILE A 29 -20.19 -21.95 2.55
CA ILE A 29 -20.26 -21.68 3.98
C ILE A 29 -19.96 -20.20 4.22
N THR A 30 -20.99 -19.46 4.63
CA THR A 30 -20.88 -18.01 4.89
C THR A 30 -20.30 -17.73 6.27
N ALA A 31 -19.81 -16.49 6.47
CA ALA A 31 -19.40 -16.04 7.80
C ALA A 31 -20.57 -16.00 8.79
N GLN A 32 -21.79 -15.77 8.31
CA GLN A 32 -22.99 -15.78 9.16
C GLN A 32 -23.27 -17.18 9.71
N MET A 33 -23.21 -18.22 8.87
CA MET A 33 -23.37 -19.63 9.31
C MET A 33 -22.34 -20.00 10.38
N LEU A 34 -21.09 -19.57 10.23
CA LEU A 34 -20.06 -19.86 11.24
C LEU A 34 -20.31 -19.13 12.56
N LYS A 35 -20.91 -17.94 12.54
CA LYS A 35 -21.24 -17.17 13.74
C LYS A 35 -22.38 -17.78 14.56
N GLU A 36 -23.25 -18.53 13.88
CA GLU A 36 -24.38 -19.23 14.51
C GLU A 36 -24.04 -20.67 14.96
N LEU A 37 -22.74 -21.07 14.83
CA LEU A 37 -22.33 -22.39 15.30
C LEU A 37 -22.50 -22.54 16.81
N PRO A 38 -23.14 -23.63 17.26
CA PRO A 38 -23.20 -23.97 18.70
C PRO A 38 -21.80 -24.32 19.23
N PHE A 39 -21.64 -24.26 20.55
CA PHE A 39 -20.35 -24.51 21.18
C PHE A 39 -19.71 -25.86 20.80
N CYS A 40 -20.51 -26.91 20.65
CA CYS A 40 -20.03 -28.23 20.18
C CYS A 40 -19.42 -28.14 18.77
N GLY A 41 -19.96 -27.30 17.89
CA GLY A 41 -19.41 -27.03 16.57
C GLY A 41 -18.05 -26.31 16.66
N ILE A 42 -17.91 -25.32 17.53
CA ILE A 42 -16.64 -24.63 17.80
C ILE A 42 -15.58 -25.61 18.34
N MET A 43 -15.97 -26.51 19.26
CA MET A 43 -15.08 -27.55 19.78
C MET A 43 -14.57 -28.46 18.65
N LYS A 44 -15.47 -28.97 17.78
CA LYS A 44 -15.10 -29.81 16.63
C LYS A 44 -14.13 -29.10 15.68
N LEU A 45 -14.42 -27.81 15.31
CA LEU A 45 -13.49 -27.01 14.52
C LEU A 45 -12.13 -26.83 15.18
N THR A 46 -12.12 -26.63 16.50
CA THR A 46 -10.87 -26.50 17.27
C THR A 46 -10.05 -27.78 17.20
N HIS A 47 -10.68 -28.94 17.35
CA HIS A 47 -10.02 -30.25 17.22
C HIS A 47 -9.45 -30.45 15.81
N LEU A 48 -10.20 -30.08 14.78
CA LEU A 48 -9.77 -30.18 13.39
C LEU A 48 -8.56 -29.28 13.09
N PHE A 49 -8.57 -28.05 13.57
CA PHE A 49 -7.47 -27.11 13.39
C PHE A 49 -6.21 -27.58 14.14
N ASN A 50 -6.36 -28.08 15.37
CA ASN A 50 -5.25 -28.63 16.15
C ASN A 50 -4.69 -29.93 15.54
N ALA A 51 -5.55 -30.78 14.95
CA ALA A 51 -5.11 -31.95 14.20
C ALA A 51 -4.26 -31.53 12.98
N SER A 52 -4.72 -30.51 12.23
CA SER A 52 -3.96 -29.93 11.11
C SER A 52 -2.59 -29.40 11.55
N PHE A 53 -2.50 -28.69 12.67
CA PHE A 53 -1.22 -28.21 13.22
C PHE A 53 -0.28 -29.35 13.61
N ARG A 54 -0.80 -30.37 14.29
CA ARG A 54 -0.04 -31.55 14.74
C ARG A 54 0.48 -32.37 13.56
N LEU A 55 -0.39 -32.62 12.55
CA LEU A 55 -0.05 -33.37 11.36
C LEU A 55 0.76 -32.55 10.34
N ARG A 56 0.83 -31.21 10.51
CA ARG A 56 1.46 -30.31 9.56
C ARG A 56 0.86 -30.41 8.16
N PHE A 57 -0.43 -30.62 8.12
CA PHE A 57 -1.19 -30.86 6.90
C PHE A 57 -2.40 -29.92 6.81
N VAL A 58 -2.60 -29.30 5.65
CA VAL A 58 -3.77 -28.46 5.34
C VAL A 58 -4.70 -29.26 4.42
N PRO A 59 -5.97 -29.45 4.79
CA PRO A 59 -6.95 -30.15 3.97
C PRO A 59 -7.11 -29.56 2.57
N GLU A 60 -7.33 -30.41 1.56
CA GLU A 60 -7.44 -30.00 0.17
C GLU A 60 -8.64 -29.09 -0.09
N GLN A 61 -9.75 -29.36 0.61
CA GLN A 61 -10.96 -28.54 0.54
C GLN A 61 -10.70 -27.08 0.90
N TRP A 62 -9.73 -26.80 1.77
CA TRP A 62 -9.38 -25.43 2.15
C TRP A 62 -8.41 -24.75 1.16
N LYS A 63 -7.85 -25.51 0.24
CA LYS A 63 -6.89 -25.05 -0.76
C LYS A 63 -7.51 -24.75 -2.12
N THR A 64 -8.75 -25.20 -2.34
CA THR A 64 -9.45 -24.99 -3.61
C THR A 64 -10.17 -23.64 -3.62
N ALA A 65 -10.00 -22.88 -4.69
CA ALA A 65 -10.56 -21.55 -4.82
C ALA A 65 -11.48 -21.41 -6.04
N GLU A 66 -12.52 -20.61 -5.90
CA GLU A 66 -13.24 -20.06 -7.04
C GLU A 66 -12.70 -18.67 -7.35
N VAL A 67 -12.31 -18.41 -8.59
CA VAL A 67 -11.74 -17.14 -9.01
C VAL A 67 -12.79 -16.35 -9.77
N ILE A 68 -13.06 -15.14 -9.29
CA ILE A 68 -13.84 -14.14 -10.01
C ILE A 68 -12.92 -13.05 -10.53
N THR A 69 -13.25 -12.47 -11.67
CA THR A 69 -12.43 -11.43 -12.30
C THR A 69 -13.09 -10.05 -12.13
N ILE A 70 -12.32 -9.08 -11.65
CA ILE A 70 -12.77 -7.69 -11.48
C ILE A 70 -12.00 -6.80 -12.47
N PRO A 71 -12.67 -6.01 -13.32
CA PRO A 71 -12.00 -5.13 -14.28
C PRO A 71 -11.21 -4.03 -13.56
N LYS A 72 -10.02 -3.73 -14.08
CA LYS A 72 -9.20 -2.59 -13.62
C LYS A 72 -9.75 -1.31 -14.23
N PRO A 73 -10.01 -0.26 -13.45
CA PRO A 73 -10.53 0.99 -13.98
C PRO A 73 -9.63 1.58 -15.08
N GLY A 74 -10.24 1.93 -16.23
CA GLY A 74 -9.55 2.60 -17.33
C GLY A 74 -8.63 1.71 -18.18
N LYS A 75 -8.79 0.38 -18.08
CA LYS A 75 -8.12 -0.59 -18.96
C LYS A 75 -9.11 -1.18 -19.97
N PRO A 76 -8.66 -1.54 -21.18
CA PRO A 76 -9.51 -2.15 -22.19
C PRO A 76 -10.04 -3.50 -21.71
N PRO A 77 -11.35 -3.80 -21.85
CA PRO A 77 -11.94 -5.03 -21.33
C PRO A 77 -11.55 -6.29 -22.12
N GLU A 78 -11.03 -6.14 -23.33
CA GLU A 78 -10.62 -7.26 -24.21
C GLU A 78 -9.32 -7.93 -23.75
N GLU A 79 -8.52 -7.24 -22.94
CA GLU A 79 -7.24 -7.74 -22.47
C GLU A 79 -7.39 -8.50 -21.15
N VAL A 80 -6.91 -9.74 -21.06
CA VAL A 80 -6.85 -10.53 -19.82
C VAL A 80 -6.07 -9.80 -18.70
N ALA A 81 -5.01 -9.07 -19.06
CA ALA A 81 -4.22 -8.26 -18.16
C ALA A 81 -5.00 -7.10 -17.51
N SER A 82 -6.15 -6.74 -18.07
CA SER A 82 -7.04 -5.69 -17.55
C SER A 82 -7.89 -6.14 -16.36
N TYR A 83 -7.84 -7.40 -15.98
CA TYR A 83 -8.61 -7.94 -14.86
C TYR A 83 -7.75 -8.24 -13.66
N ARG A 84 -8.38 -8.20 -12.47
CA ARG A 84 -7.80 -8.67 -11.20
C ARG A 84 -8.49 -9.99 -10.84
N PRO A 85 -7.77 -11.11 -10.76
CA PRO A 85 -8.35 -12.35 -10.25
C PRO A 85 -8.50 -12.27 -8.73
N ILE A 86 -9.71 -12.47 -8.22
CA ILE A 86 -10.00 -12.55 -6.79
C ILE A 86 -10.36 -13.99 -6.47
N SER A 87 -9.61 -14.61 -5.56
CA SER A 87 -9.86 -15.99 -5.12
C SER A 87 -10.85 -16.01 -3.96
N LEU A 88 -12.00 -16.59 -4.16
CA LEU A 88 -12.98 -16.91 -3.13
C LEU A 88 -12.54 -18.22 -2.46
N LEU A 89 -11.91 -18.12 -1.31
CA LEU A 89 -11.49 -19.25 -0.48
C LEU A 89 -12.59 -19.58 0.54
N PRO A 90 -12.69 -20.87 0.96
CA PRO A 90 -13.58 -21.29 2.05
C PRO A 90 -13.43 -20.40 3.29
N THR A 91 -14.56 -20.05 3.90
CA THR A 91 -14.55 -19.18 5.08
C THR A 91 -13.83 -19.82 6.25
N ILE A 92 -13.94 -21.13 6.40
CA ILE A 92 -13.21 -21.94 7.39
C ILE A 92 -11.69 -21.81 7.18
N SER A 93 -11.22 -21.85 5.92
CA SER A 93 -9.80 -21.63 5.61
C SER A 93 -9.31 -20.29 6.08
N LYS A 94 -10.12 -19.23 5.93
CA LYS A 94 -9.75 -17.88 6.39
C LYS A 94 -9.63 -17.80 7.92
N VAL A 95 -10.50 -18.50 8.67
CA VAL A 95 -10.39 -18.62 10.14
C VAL A 95 -9.10 -19.34 10.51
N TYR A 96 -8.81 -20.47 9.88
CA TYR A 96 -7.59 -21.23 10.06
C TYR A 96 -6.33 -20.39 9.77
N GLU A 97 -6.32 -19.69 8.65
CA GLU A 97 -5.22 -18.80 8.27
C GLU A 97 -4.97 -17.67 9.29
N GLN A 98 -6.03 -17.09 9.87
CA GLN A 98 -5.90 -16.08 10.92
C GLN A 98 -5.29 -16.66 12.20
N LEU A 99 -5.71 -17.85 12.59
CA LEU A 99 -5.16 -18.55 13.75
C LEU A 99 -3.69 -18.95 13.54
N LEU A 100 -3.34 -19.39 12.32
CA LEU A 100 -1.96 -19.67 11.97
C LEU A 100 -1.11 -18.39 11.96
N LEU A 101 -1.64 -17.28 11.42
CA LEU A 101 -0.95 -15.99 11.40
C LEU A 101 -0.64 -15.51 12.82
N LYS A 102 -1.56 -15.69 13.79
CA LYS A 102 -1.32 -15.38 15.20
C LYS A 102 -0.11 -16.16 15.78
N ARG A 103 0.18 -17.38 15.26
CA ARG A 103 1.35 -18.19 15.67
C ARG A 103 2.63 -17.80 14.94
N LEU A 104 2.51 -17.26 13.72
CA LEU A 104 3.65 -16.83 12.91
C LEU A 104 4.17 -15.45 13.30
N THR A 105 3.27 -14.52 13.63
CA THR A 105 3.62 -13.11 13.90
C THR A 105 4.70 -12.97 14.99
N PRO A 106 4.60 -13.60 16.17
CA PRO A 106 5.65 -13.48 17.19
C PRO A 106 7.02 -13.95 16.70
N ILE A 107 7.07 -15.04 15.92
CA ILE A 107 8.32 -15.59 15.38
C ILE A 107 8.94 -14.63 14.36
N ILE A 108 8.09 -14.01 13.53
CA ILE A 108 8.52 -13.04 12.52
C ILE A 108 9.09 -11.78 13.17
N GLU A 109 8.48 -11.31 14.24
CA GLU A 109 8.88 -10.12 14.99
C GLU A 109 10.14 -10.38 15.80
N GLU A 110 10.18 -11.44 16.60
CA GLU A 110 11.35 -11.83 17.41
C GLU A 110 12.61 -12.00 16.55
N LYS A 111 12.49 -12.69 15.43
CA LYS A 111 13.61 -12.91 14.50
C LYS A 111 13.85 -11.76 13.53
N GLN A 112 13.09 -10.69 13.60
CA GLN A 112 13.16 -9.53 12.70
C GLN A 112 13.22 -9.93 11.21
N LEU A 113 12.42 -10.92 10.81
CA LEU A 113 12.46 -11.48 9.46
C LEU A 113 12.07 -10.50 8.37
N ILE A 114 11.24 -9.51 8.69
CA ILE A 114 10.85 -8.47 7.75
C ILE A 114 11.77 -7.26 7.95
N PRO A 115 12.48 -6.82 6.90
CA PRO A 115 13.41 -5.71 7.00
C PRO A 115 12.75 -4.40 7.46
N VAL A 116 13.48 -3.56 8.19
CA VAL A 116 12.99 -2.26 8.71
C VAL A 116 12.55 -1.28 7.62
N HIS A 117 13.08 -1.44 6.39
CA HIS A 117 12.71 -0.60 5.24
C HIS A 117 11.42 -1.05 4.53
N GLN A 118 10.84 -2.20 4.91
CA GLN A 118 9.55 -2.67 4.42
C GLN A 118 8.43 -2.14 5.30
N PHE A 119 7.55 -1.33 4.74
CA PHE A 119 6.40 -0.74 5.42
C PHE A 119 5.05 -1.36 5.00
N GLY A 120 5.00 -2.00 3.82
CA GLY A 120 3.76 -2.62 3.34
C GLY A 120 3.33 -3.81 4.19
N PHE A 121 2.02 -3.93 4.42
CA PHE A 121 1.39 -5.04 5.16
C PHE A 121 1.93 -5.26 6.58
N ARG A 122 2.42 -4.21 7.21
CA ARG A 122 2.82 -4.22 8.62
C ARG A 122 1.85 -3.37 9.42
N ASP A 123 1.54 -3.81 10.63
CA ASP A 123 0.71 -3.04 11.55
C ASP A 123 1.35 -1.68 11.85
N LYS A 124 0.52 -0.64 11.96
CA LYS A 124 0.93 0.75 12.24
C LYS A 124 1.92 1.37 11.24
N HIS A 125 2.19 0.72 10.09
CA HIS A 125 3.04 1.25 9.03
C HIS A 125 2.18 1.78 7.88
N PHE A 126 2.20 3.09 7.63
CA PHE A 126 1.34 3.73 6.64
C PHE A 126 2.12 4.09 5.37
N THR A 127 1.40 4.19 4.25
CA THR A 127 1.99 4.65 2.97
C THR A 127 2.69 5.99 3.10
N ILE A 128 2.10 6.89 3.90
CA ILE A 128 2.61 8.25 4.09
C ILE A 128 3.94 8.25 4.85
N ASP A 129 4.12 7.35 5.82
CA ASP A 129 5.39 7.22 6.56
C ASP A 129 6.52 6.82 5.60
N GLN A 130 6.23 5.89 4.69
CA GLN A 130 7.20 5.48 3.67
C GLN A 130 7.51 6.60 2.67
N VAL A 131 6.51 7.35 2.23
CA VAL A 131 6.74 8.52 1.35
C VAL A 131 7.55 9.59 2.09
N HIS A 132 7.26 9.85 3.37
CA HIS A 132 8.00 10.81 4.18
C HIS A 132 9.48 10.43 4.30
N ARG A 133 9.81 9.14 4.49
CA ARG A 133 11.19 8.65 4.51
C ARG A 133 11.94 9.00 3.21
N ILE A 134 11.31 8.79 2.06
CA ILE A 134 11.91 9.13 0.77
C ILE A 134 12.10 10.64 0.64
N ILE A 135 11.08 11.43 0.99
CA ILE A 135 11.14 12.90 0.95
C ILE A 135 12.28 13.41 1.82
N TRP A 136 12.42 12.90 3.03
CA TRP A 136 13.50 13.24 3.93
C TRP A 136 14.89 13.09 3.31
N ASP A 137 15.18 11.93 2.71
CA ASP A 137 16.47 11.67 2.07
C ASP A 137 16.69 12.56 0.83
N ILE A 138 15.63 12.85 0.05
CA ILE A 138 15.68 13.75 -1.10
C ILE A 138 15.92 15.19 -0.64
N GLU A 139 15.18 15.68 0.36
CA GLU A 139 15.35 17.04 0.90
C GLU A 139 16.74 17.25 1.46
N LYS A 140 17.27 16.28 2.19
CA LYS A 140 18.64 16.32 2.69
C LYS A 140 19.65 16.50 1.55
N ALA A 141 19.52 15.71 0.48
CA ALA A 141 20.41 15.83 -0.68
C ALA A 141 20.31 17.21 -1.35
N LEU A 142 19.09 17.74 -1.51
CA LEU A 142 18.86 19.05 -2.12
C LEU A 142 19.44 20.20 -1.27
N GLU A 143 19.34 20.11 0.06
CA GLU A 143 19.95 21.07 0.99
C GLU A 143 21.49 21.03 0.91
N GLU A 144 22.07 19.85 0.76
CA GLU A 144 23.53 19.63 0.61
C GLU A 144 24.04 19.95 -0.81
N LYS A 145 23.26 20.55 -1.71
CA LYS A 145 23.57 20.80 -3.14
C LYS A 145 23.92 19.51 -3.93
N LYS A 146 23.53 18.34 -3.41
CA LYS A 146 23.73 17.04 -4.07
C LYS A 146 22.57 16.70 -4.99
N VAL A 147 22.83 15.75 -5.88
CA VAL A 147 21.81 15.10 -6.71
C VAL A 147 21.31 13.86 -5.98
N CYS A 148 19.99 13.67 -5.92
CA CYS A 148 19.38 12.40 -5.52
C CYS A 148 18.77 11.74 -6.75
N SER A 149 19.43 10.70 -7.26
CA SER A 149 18.90 9.87 -8.35
C SER A 149 18.04 8.76 -7.73
N ALA A 150 16.80 8.63 -8.19
CA ALA A 150 15.85 7.66 -7.66
C ALA A 150 15.20 6.83 -8.76
N ILE A 151 15.02 5.55 -8.51
CA ILE A 151 14.22 4.66 -9.34
C ILE A 151 13.05 4.11 -8.52
N PHE A 152 11.86 4.13 -9.13
CA PHE A 152 10.66 3.48 -8.63
C PHE A 152 10.40 2.25 -9.47
N LEU A 153 10.66 1.07 -8.89
CA LEU A 153 10.54 -0.22 -9.55
C LEU A 153 9.12 -0.76 -9.41
N ASP A 154 8.58 -1.27 -10.50
CA ASP A 154 7.35 -2.04 -10.55
C ASP A 154 7.65 -3.52 -10.74
N VAL A 155 6.95 -4.39 -10.02
CA VAL A 155 7.09 -5.84 -10.11
C VAL A 155 5.86 -6.41 -10.84
N ALA A 156 6.11 -7.09 -11.96
CA ALA A 156 5.04 -7.65 -12.76
C ALA A 156 4.33 -8.81 -12.04
N GLN A 157 3.04 -8.65 -11.72
CA GLN A 157 2.22 -9.69 -11.08
C GLN A 157 2.87 -10.26 -9.80
N ALA A 158 3.39 -9.40 -8.95
CA ALA A 158 4.24 -9.71 -7.80
C ALA A 158 3.74 -10.87 -6.93
N PHE A 159 2.45 -10.88 -6.61
CA PHE A 159 1.83 -11.90 -5.79
C PHE A 159 1.48 -13.18 -6.56
N ASP A 160 1.14 -13.05 -7.82
CA ASP A 160 0.62 -14.17 -8.63
C ASP A 160 1.77 -15.00 -9.24
N LYS A 161 3.00 -14.49 -9.17
CA LYS A 161 4.22 -15.14 -9.68
C LYS A 161 5.21 -15.58 -8.60
N VAL A 162 4.81 -15.62 -7.33
CA VAL A 162 5.67 -16.14 -6.26
C VAL A 162 6.04 -17.60 -6.56
N TRP A 163 7.33 -17.87 -6.72
CA TRP A 163 7.82 -19.21 -7.01
C TRP A 163 7.74 -20.11 -5.77
N HIS A 164 6.88 -21.14 -5.77
CA HIS A 164 6.60 -21.98 -4.61
C HIS A 164 7.84 -22.67 -4.04
N LYS A 165 8.71 -23.27 -4.89
CA LYS A 165 9.93 -23.90 -4.39
C LYS A 165 10.90 -22.90 -3.77
N GLY A 166 10.99 -21.68 -4.34
CA GLY A 166 11.78 -20.60 -3.76
C GLY A 166 11.21 -20.09 -2.43
N LEU A 167 9.89 -19.96 -2.32
CA LEU A 167 9.22 -19.60 -1.08
C LEU A 167 9.42 -20.71 -0.03
N GLU A 168 9.25 -21.98 -0.37
CA GLU A 168 9.50 -23.13 0.53
C GLU A 168 10.93 -23.10 1.07
N PHE A 169 11.92 -22.85 0.20
CA PHE A 169 13.34 -22.74 0.63
C PHE A 169 13.51 -21.64 1.69
N LYS A 170 12.94 -20.45 1.45
CA LYS A 170 13.03 -19.34 2.42
C LYS A 170 12.28 -19.62 3.71
N LEU A 171 11.09 -20.21 3.65
CA LEU A 171 10.33 -20.58 4.82
C LEU A 171 11.07 -21.60 5.71
N ARG A 172 11.76 -22.57 5.09
CA ARG A 172 12.61 -23.53 5.84
C ARG A 172 13.79 -22.85 6.52
N LYS A 173 14.35 -21.80 5.90
CA LYS A 173 15.48 -21.04 6.46
C LYS A 173 15.03 -20.13 7.62
N TYR A 174 13.84 -19.52 7.53
CA TYR A 174 13.39 -18.48 8.45
C TYR A 174 12.61 -19.04 9.64
N LEU A 175 11.79 -20.07 9.42
CA LEU A 175 10.81 -20.54 10.39
C LEU A 175 11.21 -21.89 10.99
N PRO A 176 10.70 -22.21 12.22
CA PRO A 176 10.84 -23.52 12.80
C PRO A 176 10.26 -24.62 11.90
N LYS A 177 10.83 -25.83 11.94
CA LYS A 177 10.49 -26.96 11.06
C LYS A 177 8.97 -27.26 10.99
N ALA A 178 8.26 -27.20 12.13
CA ALA A 178 6.82 -27.47 12.15
C ALA A 178 6.02 -26.44 11.34
N HIS A 179 6.33 -25.14 11.50
CA HIS A 179 5.67 -24.04 10.76
C HIS A 179 6.01 -24.08 9.27
N SER A 180 7.28 -24.32 8.92
CA SER A 180 7.68 -24.39 7.51
C SER A 180 7.04 -25.57 6.77
N LEU A 181 6.89 -26.74 7.42
CA LEU A 181 6.19 -27.90 6.83
C LEU A 181 4.69 -27.65 6.65
N LEU A 182 4.05 -27.02 7.64
CA LEU A 182 2.64 -26.65 7.53
C LEU A 182 2.39 -25.66 6.39
N LEU A 183 3.23 -24.62 6.28
CA LEU A 183 3.15 -23.65 5.20
C LEU A 183 3.50 -24.27 3.83
N LYS A 184 4.40 -25.26 3.79
CA LYS A 184 4.61 -26.06 2.57
C LYS A 184 3.33 -26.78 2.16
N SER A 185 2.64 -27.47 3.07
CA SER A 185 1.35 -28.12 2.80
C SER A 185 0.30 -27.10 2.36
N TYR A 186 0.32 -25.88 2.94
CA TYR A 186 -0.62 -24.81 2.59
C TYR A 186 -0.44 -24.31 1.15
N ILE A 187 0.79 -24.16 0.66
CA ILE A 187 1.06 -23.64 -0.71
C ILE A 187 1.03 -24.74 -1.78
N SER A 188 1.18 -26.02 -1.39
CA SER A 188 1.21 -27.15 -2.33
C SER A 188 -0.20 -27.63 -2.67
N ASP A 189 -0.34 -28.19 -3.87
CA ASP A 189 -1.56 -28.87 -4.36
C ASP A 189 -2.82 -28.01 -4.19
N ARG A 190 -2.71 -26.79 -4.65
CA ARG A 190 -3.82 -25.84 -4.71
C ARG A 190 -4.47 -25.90 -6.08
N TYR A 191 -5.79 -25.75 -6.10
CA TYR A 191 -6.59 -25.76 -7.32
C TYR A 191 -7.49 -24.54 -7.40
N PHE A 192 -7.83 -24.12 -8.60
CA PHE A 192 -8.81 -23.07 -8.84
C PHE A 192 -9.67 -23.39 -10.06
N ARG A 193 -10.86 -22.84 -10.09
CA ARG A 193 -11.68 -22.68 -11.29
C ARG A 193 -12.06 -21.21 -11.44
N VAL A 194 -12.26 -20.76 -12.65
CA VAL A 194 -12.76 -19.42 -12.93
C VAL A 194 -14.26 -19.47 -13.07
N ARG A 195 -14.96 -18.56 -12.38
CA ARG A 195 -16.39 -18.34 -12.56
C ARG A 195 -16.63 -17.01 -13.26
N TYR A 196 -17.43 -17.04 -14.29
CA TYR A 196 -17.93 -15.89 -15.00
C TYR A 196 -19.46 -16.06 -15.16
N GLU A 197 -20.23 -15.20 -14.50
CA GLU A 197 -21.67 -15.34 -14.34
C GLU A 197 -22.05 -16.74 -13.81
N ASP A 198 -22.81 -17.52 -14.57
CA ASP A 198 -23.23 -18.90 -14.22
C ASP A 198 -22.29 -19.98 -14.77
N ALA A 199 -21.31 -19.59 -15.61
CA ALA A 199 -20.37 -20.54 -16.20
C ALA A 199 -19.11 -20.72 -15.34
N CYS A 200 -18.64 -21.96 -15.26
CA CYS A 200 -17.40 -22.31 -14.54
C CYS A 200 -16.43 -23.04 -15.45
N SER A 201 -15.16 -22.70 -15.36
CA SER A 201 -14.09 -23.48 -16.03
C SER A 201 -13.84 -24.81 -15.32
N SER A 202 -13.06 -25.69 -15.97
CA SER A 202 -12.47 -26.85 -15.30
C SER A 202 -11.49 -26.43 -14.22
N PHE A 203 -11.23 -27.30 -13.22
CA PHE A 203 -10.23 -27.08 -12.22
C PHE A 203 -8.81 -27.08 -12.80
N ARG A 204 -8.00 -26.12 -12.38
CA ARG A 204 -6.59 -26.01 -12.77
C ARG A 204 -5.72 -25.96 -11.54
N LYS A 205 -4.55 -26.62 -11.59
CA LYS A 205 -3.56 -26.59 -10.52
C LYS A 205 -2.81 -25.25 -10.52
N ILE A 206 -2.57 -24.72 -9.33
CA ILE A 206 -1.76 -23.48 -9.14
C ILE A 206 -0.31 -23.88 -9.03
N ALA A 207 0.53 -23.46 -9.99
CA ALA A 207 1.97 -23.74 -10.02
C ALA A 207 2.82 -22.63 -9.36
N ALA A 208 2.27 -21.43 -9.22
CA ALA A 208 2.94 -20.27 -8.65
C ALA A 208 1.92 -19.30 -8.03
N GLY A 209 2.41 -18.39 -7.21
CA GLY A 209 1.61 -17.33 -6.61
C GLY A 209 1.06 -17.68 -5.23
N VAL A 210 0.57 -16.64 -4.55
CA VAL A 210 -0.16 -16.72 -3.30
C VAL A 210 -1.57 -16.17 -3.51
N PRO A 211 -2.64 -16.90 -3.10
CA PRO A 211 -4.02 -16.62 -3.53
C PRO A 211 -4.48 -15.21 -3.14
N GLN A 212 -5.06 -14.49 -4.09
CA GLN A 212 -5.61 -13.15 -3.86
C GLN A 212 -6.95 -13.26 -3.13
N GLY A 213 -6.93 -13.13 -1.81
CA GLY A 213 -8.08 -13.31 -0.89
C GLY A 213 -7.70 -14.11 0.34
N SER A 214 -6.49 -14.69 0.36
CA SER A 214 -5.91 -15.37 1.52
C SER A 214 -5.43 -14.37 2.58
N VAL A 215 -5.59 -14.72 3.84
CA VAL A 215 -5.10 -13.95 4.99
C VAL A 215 -3.56 -14.03 5.09
N LEU A 216 -2.97 -15.16 4.72
CA LEU A 216 -1.52 -15.37 4.75
C LEU A 216 -0.78 -14.73 3.57
N ARG A 217 -1.48 -14.34 2.50
CA ARG A 217 -0.89 -13.78 1.28
C ARG A 217 0.13 -12.66 1.54
N PRO A 218 -0.21 -11.61 2.31
CA PRO A 218 0.74 -10.52 2.57
C PRO A 218 2.00 -11.02 3.27
N THR A 219 1.86 -11.80 4.32
CA THR A 219 2.98 -12.30 5.12
C THR A 219 3.90 -13.22 4.31
N LEU A 220 3.35 -14.15 3.53
CA LEU A 220 4.13 -15.03 2.67
C LEU A 220 4.91 -14.26 1.61
N TYR A 221 4.30 -13.22 1.03
CA TYR A 221 4.99 -12.35 0.09
C TYR A 221 6.12 -11.56 0.75
N LEU A 222 5.88 -10.97 1.92
CA LEU A 222 6.92 -10.24 2.67
C LEU A 222 8.11 -11.14 3.01
N LEU A 223 7.87 -12.37 3.44
CA LEU A 223 8.93 -13.35 3.70
C LEU A 223 9.67 -13.76 2.41
N TYR A 224 8.95 -13.79 1.28
CA TYR A 224 9.56 -14.09 -0.02
C TYR A 224 10.53 -13.02 -0.50
N ILE A 225 10.25 -11.75 -0.23
CA ILE A 225 11.09 -10.61 -0.64
C ILE A 225 12.00 -10.07 0.48
N ALA A 226 12.00 -10.71 1.65
CA ALA A 226 12.69 -10.20 2.84
C ALA A 226 14.21 -10.01 2.67
N ASP A 227 14.84 -10.79 1.80
CA ASP A 227 16.28 -10.77 1.53
C ASP A 227 16.68 -9.90 0.33
N ILE A 228 15.84 -8.92 -0.05
CA ILE A 228 16.19 -7.97 -1.11
C ILE A 228 17.53 -7.27 -0.78
N PRO A 229 18.51 -7.30 -1.69
CA PRO A 229 19.85 -6.81 -1.39
C PRO A 229 19.89 -5.29 -1.26
N LYS A 230 20.67 -4.82 -0.28
CA LYS A 230 21.03 -3.41 -0.14
C LYS A 230 22.40 -3.16 -0.79
N TYR A 231 22.54 -2.01 -1.45
CA TYR A 231 23.83 -1.55 -1.94
C TYR A 231 24.37 -0.44 -1.05
N GLN A 232 25.67 -0.46 -0.76
CA GLN A 232 26.31 0.52 0.13
C GLN A 232 26.08 1.95 -0.36
N GLY A 233 25.68 2.82 0.56
CA GLY A 233 25.41 4.24 0.28
C GLY A 233 24.17 4.51 -0.56
N THR A 234 23.29 3.51 -0.75
CA THR A 234 21.93 3.72 -1.29
C THR A 234 20.89 3.54 -0.21
N LYS A 235 19.74 4.15 -0.41
CA LYS A 235 18.56 3.95 0.43
C LYS A 235 17.54 3.14 -0.34
N ILE A 236 16.98 2.13 0.31
CA ILE A 236 15.89 1.34 -0.22
C ILE A 236 14.63 1.57 0.63
N ALA A 237 13.50 1.69 -0.03
CA ALA A 237 12.20 1.81 0.62
C ALA A 237 11.19 0.93 -0.12
N THR A 238 10.62 -0.04 0.59
CA THR A 238 9.68 -1.01 0.03
C THR A 238 8.32 -0.88 0.71
N PHE A 239 7.26 -0.89 -0.09
CA PHE A 239 5.89 -0.96 0.38
C PHE A 239 5.18 -2.07 -0.41
N ALA A 240 5.16 -3.28 0.13
CA ALA A 240 4.77 -4.49 -0.59
C ALA A 240 5.65 -4.69 -1.84
N ASP A 241 5.03 -4.67 -3.02
CA ASP A 241 5.66 -4.77 -4.33
C ASP A 241 6.27 -3.45 -4.83
N ASN A 242 5.83 -2.31 -4.31
CA ASN A 242 6.38 -1.00 -4.67
C ASN A 242 7.77 -0.81 -4.04
N THR A 243 8.80 -0.83 -4.85
CA THR A 243 10.18 -0.68 -4.41
C THR A 243 10.78 0.61 -4.96
N SER A 244 11.37 1.42 -4.09
CA SER A 244 12.13 2.59 -4.50
C SER A 244 13.56 2.50 -4.00
N ILE A 245 14.50 2.96 -4.81
CA ILE A 245 15.93 3.01 -4.50
C ILE A 245 16.42 4.42 -4.78
N LEU A 246 17.14 4.99 -3.83
CA LEU A 246 17.71 6.32 -3.92
C LEU A 246 19.22 6.25 -3.76
N ALA A 247 19.94 6.98 -4.61
CA ALA A 247 21.38 7.18 -4.53
C ALA A 247 21.69 8.68 -4.57
N THR A 248 22.52 9.14 -3.65
CA THR A 248 22.95 10.55 -3.58
C THR A 248 24.38 10.68 -4.08
N GLY A 249 24.67 11.77 -4.79
CA GLY A 249 25.98 12.09 -5.33
C GLY A 249 26.19 13.57 -5.53
N ILE A 250 27.44 13.98 -5.73
CA ILE A 250 27.82 15.39 -5.99
C ILE A 250 27.30 15.88 -7.35
N ASN A 251 27.18 14.98 -8.31
CA ASN A 251 26.64 15.23 -9.65
C ASN A 251 25.77 14.06 -10.12
N THR A 252 25.08 14.25 -11.24
CA THR A 252 24.18 13.26 -11.85
C THR A 252 24.91 11.98 -12.22
N GLN A 253 26.12 12.07 -12.80
CA GLN A 253 26.92 10.92 -13.19
C GLN A 253 27.20 9.99 -12.01
N TYR A 254 27.70 10.53 -10.91
CA TYR A 254 28.03 9.75 -9.72
C TYR A 254 26.79 9.12 -9.08
N ALA A 255 25.71 9.90 -8.93
CA ALA A 255 24.45 9.41 -8.34
C ALA A 255 23.83 8.29 -9.20
N THR A 256 23.77 8.48 -10.53
CA THR A 256 23.19 7.49 -11.46
C THR A 256 24.01 6.23 -11.56
N ASN A 257 25.35 6.31 -11.62
CA ASN A 257 26.23 5.14 -11.64
C ASN A 257 26.07 4.30 -10.36
N LYS A 258 25.97 4.98 -9.20
CA LYS A 258 25.73 4.32 -7.93
C LYS A 258 24.35 3.64 -7.89
N LEU A 259 23.32 4.31 -8.42
CA LEU A 259 21.98 3.75 -8.54
C LEU A 259 21.96 2.55 -9.48
N GLN A 260 22.64 2.61 -10.65
CA GLN A 260 22.74 1.50 -11.58
C GLN A 260 23.39 0.26 -10.96
N ARG A 261 24.44 0.44 -10.14
CA ARG A 261 25.06 -0.69 -9.41
C ARG A 261 24.10 -1.34 -8.42
N ALA A 262 23.27 -0.53 -7.74
CA ALA A 262 22.23 -1.05 -6.86
C ALA A 262 21.15 -1.81 -7.63
N VAL A 263 20.72 -1.27 -8.76
CA VAL A 263 19.75 -1.91 -9.67
C VAL A 263 20.28 -3.25 -10.19
N ASN A 264 21.55 -3.33 -10.60
CA ASN A 264 22.15 -4.57 -11.08
C ASN A 264 22.11 -5.67 -10.00
N LYS A 265 22.45 -5.36 -8.74
CA LYS A 265 22.34 -6.32 -7.64
C LYS A 265 20.90 -6.82 -7.42
N ILE A 266 19.93 -5.93 -7.57
CA ILE A 266 18.51 -6.29 -7.46
C ILE A 266 18.07 -7.13 -8.65
N MET A 267 18.56 -6.87 -9.86
CA MET A 267 18.30 -7.70 -11.04
C MET A 267 18.82 -9.12 -10.85
N ASP A 268 20.05 -9.31 -10.35
CA ASP A 268 20.62 -10.63 -10.08
C ASP A 268 19.82 -11.38 -9.02
N TRP A 269 19.40 -10.67 -7.97
CA TRP A 269 18.51 -11.21 -6.94
C TRP A 269 17.13 -11.58 -7.51
N ALA A 270 16.52 -10.69 -8.30
CA ALA A 270 15.22 -10.92 -8.92
C ALA A 270 15.25 -12.11 -9.88
N LYS A 271 16.31 -12.25 -10.70
CA LYS A 271 16.54 -13.41 -11.58
C LYS A 271 16.63 -14.70 -10.79
N ARG A 272 17.39 -14.72 -9.69
CA ARG A 272 17.53 -15.89 -8.78
C ARG A 272 16.20 -16.34 -8.22
N TRP A 273 15.36 -15.40 -7.79
CA TRP A 273 14.05 -15.68 -7.20
C TRP A 273 12.90 -15.67 -8.20
N ARG A 274 13.18 -15.64 -9.51
CA ARG A 274 12.17 -15.62 -10.58
C ARG A 274 11.15 -14.48 -10.44
N ILE A 275 11.61 -13.33 -9.94
CA ILE A 275 10.81 -12.11 -9.84
C ILE A 275 11.02 -11.31 -11.13
N LYS A 276 9.92 -11.01 -11.85
CA LYS A 276 9.99 -10.23 -13.07
C LYS A 276 9.78 -8.75 -12.75
N LEU A 277 10.81 -7.93 -12.96
CA LEU A 277 10.67 -6.48 -12.94
C LEU A 277 9.93 -6.01 -14.19
N ASN A 278 9.19 -4.92 -14.06
CA ASN A 278 8.44 -4.31 -15.16
C ASN A 278 9.15 -3.02 -15.59
N GLU A 279 9.93 -3.10 -16.65
CA GLU A 279 10.77 -2.02 -17.15
C GLU A 279 9.94 -0.81 -17.60
N SER A 280 8.83 -1.06 -18.31
CA SER A 280 7.98 -0.02 -18.88
C SER A 280 7.20 0.77 -17.82
N ASN A 281 6.84 0.15 -16.70
CA ASN A 281 6.13 0.79 -15.59
C ASN A 281 7.09 1.37 -14.54
N SER A 282 8.37 0.97 -14.56
CA SER A 282 9.40 1.55 -13.69
C SER A 282 9.76 2.96 -14.16
N GLN A 283 10.10 3.84 -13.22
CA GLN A 283 10.41 5.23 -13.53
C GLN A 283 11.70 5.67 -12.86
N HIS A 284 12.54 6.38 -13.62
CA HIS A 284 13.76 7.03 -13.13
C HIS A 284 13.55 8.54 -13.04
N ILE A 285 13.99 9.17 -11.97
CA ILE A 285 13.95 10.61 -11.75
C ILE A 285 15.19 11.08 -11.01
N ASN A 286 15.71 12.25 -11.39
CA ASN A 286 16.74 12.95 -10.64
C ASN A 286 16.11 14.12 -9.88
N PHE A 287 16.25 14.11 -8.56
CA PHE A 287 15.89 15.25 -7.72
C PHE A 287 17.09 16.20 -7.64
N ILE A 288 16.91 17.39 -8.25
CA ILE A 288 17.99 18.34 -8.44
C ILE A 288 17.43 19.76 -8.63
N ASN A 289 18.13 20.79 -8.13
CA ASN A 289 17.72 22.18 -8.29
C ASN A 289 18.34 22.88 -9.51
N ARG A 290 19.43 22.35 -10.05
CA ARG A 290 20.14 22.83 -11.25
C ARG A 290 19.71 22.05 -12.49
N GLN A 291 20.10 22.51 -13.67
CA GLN A 291 19.92 21.75 -14.91
C GLN A 291 21.12 20.84 -15.11
N GLU A 292 20.88 19.56 -15.24
CA GLU A 292 21.84 18.53 -15.64
C GLU A 292 21.15 17.53 -16.56
N PHE A 293 21.88 16.97 -17.50
CA PHE A 293 21.34 15.95 -18.40
C PHE A 293 21.14 14.63 -17.65
N PRO A 294 19.97 13.99 -17.81
CA PRO A 294 19.73 12.69 -17.21
C PRO A 294 20.57 11.62 -17.90
N LEU A 295 21.22 10.77 -17.11
CA LEU A 295 21.87 9.56 -17.63
C LEU A 295 20.87 8.40 -17.59
N PRO A 296 20.88 7.53 -18.61
CA PRO A 296 19.96 6.41 -18.66
C PRO A 296 20.31 5.37 -17.58
N ILE A 297 19.28 4.80 -16.99
CA ILE A 297 19.34 3.58 -16.18
C ILE A 297 18.75 2.44 -17.01
N THR A 298 19.35 1.27 -16.92
CA THR A 298 18.92 0.08 -17.66
C THR A 298 18.54 -1.06 -16.72
N ILE A 299 17.49 -1.78 -17.08
CA ILE A 299 17.09 -3.07 -16.49
C ILE A 299 16.95 -4.06 -17.65
N ASN A 300 17.57 -5.23 -17.56
CA ASN A 300 17.56 -6.24 -18.64
C ASN A 300 17.87 -5.65 -20.02
N GLN A 301 18.88 -4.77 -20.10
CA GLN A 301 19.29 -4.03 -21.30
C GLN A 301 18.27 -3.04 -21.87
N GLN A 302 17.11 -2.89 -21.24
CA GLN A 302 16.09 -1.90 -21.60
C GLN A 302 16.29 -0.62 -20.79
N ARG A 303 16.21 0.53 -21.47
CA ARG A 303 16.28 1.85 -20.79
C ARG A 303 14.99 2.11 -20.03
N ILE A 304 15.13 2.48 -18.77
CA ILE A 304 13.99 2.87 -17.93
C ILE A 304 13.57 4.30 -18.30
N PRO A 305 12.26 4.56 -18.45
CA PRO A 305 11.74 5.89 -18.73
C PRO A 305 12.22 6.92 -17.70
N TYR A 306 12.86 7.97 -18.19
CA TYR A 306 13.20 9.13 -17.38
C TYR A 306 11.99 10.06 -17.28
N ALA A 307 11.67 10.54 -16.08
CA ALA A 307 10.54 11.40 -15.86
C ALA A 307 10.91 12.61 -14.99
N ASN A 308 10.33 13.77 -15.29
CA ASN A 308 10.43 14.96 -14.44
C ASN A 308 9.51 14.89 -13.19
N THR A 309 8.66 13.88 -13.14
CA THR A 309 7.77 13.61 -12.00
C THR A 309 7.54 12.12 -11.89
N ALA A 310 7.67 11.58 -10.69
CA ALA A 310 7.40 10.19 -10.38
C ALA A 310 6.15 10.05 -9.49
N LYS A 311 5.37 8.99 -9.75
CA LYS A 311 4.23 8.63 -8.89
C LYS A 311 4.64 7.51 -7.95
N TYR A 312 4.56 7.76 -6.66
CA TYR A 312 4.88 6.77 -5.63
C TYR A 312 3.82 6.77 -4.53
N LEU A 313 3.25 5.61 -4.24
CA LEU A 313 2.20 5.40 -3.22
C LEU A 313 1.11 6.49 -3.24
N GLY A 314 0.58 6.82 -4.42
CA GLY A 314 -0.50 7.81 -4.59
C GLY A 314 -0.05 9.28 -4.55
N MET A 315 1.23 9.55 -4.26
CA MET A 315 1.82 10.89 -4.28
C MET A 315 2.57 11.13 -5.59
N THR A 316 2.56 12.35 -6.11
CA THR A 316 3.34 12.77 -7.29
C THR A 316 4.49 13.64 -6.82
N LEU A 317 5.71 13.14 -7.00
CA LEU A 317 6.95 13.81 -6.63
C LEU A 317 7.54 14.49 -7.86
N ASP A 318 7.76 15.79 -7.83
CA ASP A 318 8.47 16.52 -8.87
C ASP A 318 9.96 16.66 -8.55
N ALA A 319 10.81 16.83 -9.56
CA ALA A 319 12.27 16.86 -9.43
C ALA A 319 12.80 17.91 -8.43
N LYS A 320 12.01 18.91 -8.08
CA LYS A 320 12.36 19.97 -7.11
C LYS A 320 11.55 19.89 -5.81
N LEU A 321 10.71 18.85 -5.62
CA LEU A 321 9.80 18.66 -4.48
C LEU A 321 8.99 19.91 -4.13
N ARG A 322 8.39 20.58 -5.12
CA ARG A 322 7.58 21.79 -4.93
C ARG A 322 6.09 21.51 -4.77
N TRP A 323 5.66 20.27 -4.95
CA TRP A 323 4.28 19.81 -4.83
C TRP A 323 3.26 20.44 -5.79
N LYS A 324 3.67 21.43 -6.59
CA LYS A 324 2.77 22.13 -7.52
C LYS A 324 2.01 21.16 -8.43
N LYS A 325 2.73 20.18 -9.01
CA LYS A 325 2.13 19.21 -9.95
C LYS A 325 1.17 18.25 -9.23
N HIS A 326 1.52 17.80 -8.01
CA HIS A 326 0.64 16.99 -7.18
C HIS A 326 -0.68 17.70 -6.89
N ILE A 327 -0.62 18.95 -6.42
CA ILE A 327 -1.79 19.78 -6.10
C ILE A 327 -2.66 20.00 -7.33
N LEU A 328 -2.07 20.31 -8.49
CA LEU A 328 -2.82 20.48 -9.74
C LEU A 328 -3.55 19.19 -10.16
N ILE A 329 -2.92 18.02 -10.00
CA ILE A 329 -3.55 16.72 -10.25
C ILE A 329 -4.74 16.53 -9.32
N LYS A 330 -4.60 16.84 -8.02
CA LYS A 330 -5.70 16.75 -7.05
C LYS A 330 -6.86 17.67 -7.40
N VAL A 331 -6.59 18.91 -7.76
CA VAL A 331 -7.63 19.85 -8.21
C VAL A 331 -8.32 19.32 -9.47
N LYS A 332 -7.59 18.74 -10.45
CA LYS A 332 -8.19 18.11 -11.63
C LYS A 332 -9.11 16.94 -11.27
N GLN A 333 -8.67 16.06 -10.37
CA GLN A 333 -9.50 14.96 -9.87
C GLN A 333 -10.77 15.45 -9.20
N LEU A 334 -10.67 16.45 -8.33
CA LEU A 334 -11.81 17.08 -7.66
C LEU A 334 -12.79 17.72 -8.64
N LYS A 335 -12.31 18.37 -9.71
CA LYS A 335 -13.17 18.92 -10.78
C LYS A 335 -13.99 17.83 -11.49
N ILE A 336 -13.37 16.68 -11.75
CA ILE A 336 -14.05 15.52 -12.36
C ILE A 336 -15.14 14.99 -11.42
N ILE A 337 -14.81 14.83 -10.13
CA ILE A 337 -15.76 14.35 -9.12
C ILE A 337 -16.92 15.35 -8.96
N LYS A 338 -16.63 16.65 -8.86
CA LYS A 338 -17.65 17.71 -8.81
C LYS A 338 -18.62 17.60 -9.98
N ARG A 339 -18.11 17.43 -11.21
CA ARG A 339 -18.96 17.29 -12.41
C ARG A 339 -19.87 16.07 -12.35
N LYS A 340 -19.34 14.92 -11.89
CA LYS A 340 -20.12 13.68 -11.75
C LYS A 340 -21.20 13.77 -10.67
N LEU A 341 -20.94 14.51 -9.60
CA LEU A 341 -21.85 14.65 -8.46
C LEU A 341 -22.75 15.90 -8.59
N TYR A 342 -22.61 16.70 -9.65
CA TYR A 342 -23.27 18.01 -9.73
C TYR A 342 -24.81 17.94 -9.61
N TRP A 343 -25.42 16.92 -10.17
CA TRP A 343 -26.85 16.67 -10.08
C TRP A 343 -27.35 16.38 -8.65
N ILE A 344 -26.44 15.91 -7.74
CA ILE A 344 -26.78 15.65 -6.34
C ILE A 344 -26.38 16.83 -5.44
N ILE A 345 -25.16 17.37 -5.61
CA ILE A 345 -24.60 18.39 -4.71
C ILE A 345 -24.80 19.83 -5.24
N GLY A 346 -25.29 19.98 -6.45
CA GLY A 346 -25.50 21.26 -7.09
C GLY A 346 -26.68 22.05 -6.50
N ARG A 347 -26.81 23.32 -6.92
CA ARG A 347 -27.85 24.26 -6.44
C ARG A 347 -29.26 23.73 -6.64
N GLN A 348 -29.56 23.15 -7.79
CA GLN A 348 -30.89 22.65 -8.17
C GLN A 348 -31.28 21.33 -7.49
N SER A 349 -30.36 20.68 -6.76
CA SER A 349 -30.66 19.43 -6.06
C SER A 349 -31.56 19.66 -4.86
N LYS A 350 -32.62 18.86 -4.74
CA LYS A 350 -33.54 18.85 -3.60
C LYS A 350 -32.96 18.17 -2.33
N LEU A 351 -31.74 17.65 -2.41
CA LEU A 351 -31.07 16.99 -1.28
C LEU A 351 -30.78 18.02 -0.18
N SER A 352 -30.98 17.64 1.08
CA SER A 352 -30.70 18.53 2.21
C SER A 352 -29.20 18.91 2.26
N ILE A 353 -28.89 20.09 2.79
CA ILE A 353 -27.51 20.58 2.95
C ILE A 353 -26.68 19.56 3.75
N HIS A 354 -27.26 18.97 4.80
CA HIS A 354 -26.60 17.95 5.61
C HIS A 354 -26.10 16.77 4.73
N ASN A 355 -26.99 16.23 3.91
CA ASN A 355 -26.65 15.10 3.03
C ASN A 355 -25.63 15.49 1.93
N LYS A 356 -25.74 16.69 1.35
CA LYS A 356 -24.75 17.24 0.41
C LYS A 356 -23.37 17.36 1.08
N LEU A 357 -23.29 17.83 2.33
CA LEU A 357 -22.07 17.93 3.11
C LEU A 357 -21.51 16.55 3.46
N MET A 358 -22.36 15.57 3.74
CA MET A 358 -21.94 14.19 3.97
C MET A 358 -21.25 13.61 2.72
N LEU A 359 -21.83 13.81 1.53
CA LEU A 359 -21.21 13.41 0.26
C LEU A 359 -19.86 14.11 0.03
N TYR A 360 -19.77 15.42 0.31
CA TYR A 360 -18.50 16.15 0.26
C TYR A 360 -17.45 15.51 1.20
N LYS A 361 -17.82 15.26 2.47
CA LYS A 361 -16.92 14.69 3.49
C LYS A 361 -16.47 13.28 3.12
N GLN A 362 -17.34 12.44 2.54
CA GLN A 362 -17.03 11.04 2.25
C GLN A 362 -16.34 10.83 0.90
N ILE A 363 -16.62 11.66 -0.11
CA ILE A 363 -16.14 11.43 -1.48
C ILE A 363 -15.05 12.43 -1.88
N MET A 364 -15.23 13.72 -1.58
CA MET A 364 -14.30 14.76 -2.06
C MET A 364 -13.16 15.03 -1.08
N LYS A 365 -13.45 15.13 0.22
CA LYS A 365 -12.46 15.45 1.24
C LYS A 365 -11.29 14.44 1.26
N PRO A 366 -11.50 13.11 1.22
CA PRO A 366 -10.38 12.14 1.23
C PRO A 366 -9.43 12.26 0.04
N VAL A 367 -9.89 12.77 -1.11
CA VAL A 367 -9.06 12.91 -2.31
C VAL A 367 -7.96 13.94 -2.12
N TRP A 368 -8.26 15.08 -1.51
CA TRP A 368 -7.28 16.14 -1.33
C TRP A 368 -6.54 16.05 0.00
N THR A 369 -7.15 15.46 1.05
CA THR A 369 -6.47 15.29 2.34
C THR A 369 -5.42 14.18 2.32
N TYR A 370 -5.41 13.28 1.32
CA TYR A 370 -4.40 12.23 1.22
C TYR A 370 -2.99 12.81 1.11
N GLY A 371 -2.14 12.50 2.08
CA GLY A 371 -0.75 12.98 2.17
C GLY A 371 -0.60 14.47 2.48
N ILE A 372 -1.65 15.13 2.98
CA ILE A 372 -1.67 16.57 3.26
C ILE A 372 -0.54 16.99 4.23
N GLN A 373 -0.18 16.16 5.18
CA GLN A 373 0.93 16.36 6.11
C GLN A 373 2.31 16.42 5.41
N LEU A 374 2.40 16.00 4.14
CA LEU A 374 3.63 16.10 3.34
C LEU A 374 3.56 17.23 2.33
N TRP A 375 2.48 17.31 1.53
CA TRP A 375 2.36 18.36 0.53
C TRP A 375 1.88 19.71 1.09
N GLY A 376 1.36 19.73 2.31
CA GLY A 376 0.96 20.96 3.02
C GLY A 376 2.08 21.96 3.26
N CYS A 377 3.35 21.54 3.20
CA CYS A 377 4.51 22.41 3.21
C CYS A 377 4.72 23.17 1.87
N SER A 378 3.82 23.02 0.90
CA SER A 378 3.90 23.73 -0.38
C SER A 378 3.67 25.25 -0.19
N LYS A 379 4.10 26.05 -1.18
CA LYS A 379 3.83 27.49 -1.18
C LYS A 379 2.33 27.77 -1.02
N ALA A 380 1.98 28.79 -0.25
CA ALA A 380 0.60 29.24 -0.01
C ALA A 380 -0.21 29.41 -1.30
N SER A 381 0.41 29.94 -2.37
CA SER A 381 -0.23 30.09 -3.69
C SER A 381 -0.67 28.76 -4.34
N ASN A 382 -0.04 27.63 -3.98
CA ASN A 382 -0.47 26.29 -4.45
C ASN A 382 -1.59 25.75 -3.56
N ILE A 383 -1.48 25.90 -2.24
CA ILE A 383 -2.50 25.47 -1.26
C ILE A 383 -3.80 26.19 -1.54
N ASN A 384 -3.73 27.49 -1.82
CA ASN A 384 -4.91 28.32 -2.13
C ASN A 384 -5.70 27.83 -3.36
N LYS A 385 -5.08 27.13 -4.32
CA LYS A 385 -5.81 26.53 -5.46
C LYS A 385 -6.83 25.48 -5.01
N ILE A 386 -6.52 24.73 -3.96
CA ILE A 386 -7.46 23.78 -3.37
C ILE A 386 -8.54 24.55 -2.61
N GLN A 387 -8.16 25.52 -1.76
CA GLN A 387 -9.12 26.31 -0.98
C GLN A 387 -10.13 27.02 -1.89
N ILE A 388 -9.68 27.69 -2.95
CA ILE A 388 -10.57 28.35 -3.93
C ILE A 388 -11.53 27.34 -4.58
N PHE A 389 -11.05 26.15 -4.93
CA PHE A 389 -11.90 25.12 -5.49
C PHE A 389 -12.95 24.64 -4.48
N LEU A 390 -12.56 24.42 -3.22
CA LEU A 390 -13.46 23.99 -2.17
C LEU A 390 -14.50 25.05 -1.86
N ASN A 391 -14.13 26.33 -1.80
CA ASN A 391 -15.07 27.42 -1.60
C ASN A 391 -16.19 27.39 -2.66
N LYS A 392 -15.84 27.19 -3.95
CA LYS A 392 -16.82 27.03 -5.03
C LYS A 392 -17.71 25.79 -4.91
N VAL A 393 -17.23 24.74 -4.28
CA VAL A 393 -18.05 23.55 -3.99
C VAL A 393 -19.02 23.84 -2.85
N LEU A 394 -18.54 24.43 -1.75
CA LEU A 394 -19.36 24.78 -0.59
C LEU A 394 -20.43 25.80 -0.95
N GLN A 395 -20.11 26.87 -1.70
CA GLN A 395 -21.09 27.82 -2.24
C GLN A 395 -22.21 27.12 -3.01
N ASN A 396 -21.89 26.09 -3.82
CA ASN A 396 -22.91 25.35 -4.57
C ASN A 396 -23.78 24.48 -3.66
N ILE A 397 -23.21 23.92 -2.58
CA ILE A 397 -23.90 23.05 -1.61
C ILE A 397 -24.96 23.84 -0.84
N VAL A 398 -24.59 25.03 -0.37
CA VAL A 398 -25.48 25.90 0.44
C VAL A 398 -26.30 26.90 -0.38
N ASP A 399 -26.17 26.83 -1.71
CA ASP A 399 -26.79 27.80 -2.64
C ASP A 399 -26.49 29.27 -2.28
N ALA A 400 -25.23 29.52 -1.91
CA ALA A 400 -24.78 30.83 -1.46
C ALA A 400 -24.95 31.88 -2.57
N ARG A 401 -25.43 33.06 -2.19
CA ARG A 401 -25.45 34.23 -3.07
C ARG A 401 -24.05 34.80 -3.25
N TRP A 402 -23.82 35.52 -4.32
CA TRP A 402 -22.49 36.01 -4.72
C TRP A 402 -21.81 36.94 -3.70
N TYR A 403 -22.56 37.63 -2.86
CA TYR A 403 -22.07 38.55 -1.82
C TYR A 403 -21.75 37.88 -0.51
N MET A 404 -22.08 36.61 -0.32
CA MET A 404 -21.77 35.87 0.93
C MET A 404 -20.29 35.56 1.00
N ARG A 405 -19.65 35.91 2.12
CA ARG A 405 -18.23 35.65 2.35
C ARG A 405 -17.98 34.15 2.57
N ASN A 406 -16.90 33.63 1.98
CA ASN A 406 -16.53 32.22 2.16
C ASN A 406 -16.23 31.86 3.61
N THR A 407 -15.68 32.80 4.40
CA THR A 407 -15.39 32.64 5.82
C THR A 407 -16.66 32.33 6.61
N ASP A 408 -17.75 33.05 6.32
CA ASP A 408 -19.03 32.93 7.01
C ASP A 408 -19.69 31.60 6.64
N ILE A 409 -19.67 31.23 5.35
CA ILE A 409 -20.18 29.94 4.87
C ILE A 409 -19.43 28.78 5.59
N ILE A 410 -18.10 28.82 5.63
CA ILE A 410 -17.26 27.76 6.25
C ILE A 410 -17.59 27.63 7.73
N LYS A 411 -17.78 28.76 8.43
CA LYS A 411 -18.13 28.80 9.86
C LYS A 411 -19.52 28.22 10.12
N ASP A 412 -20.53 28.66 9.35
CA ASP A 412 -21.93 28.24 9.54
C ASP A 412 -22.16 26.75 9.30
N ILE A 413 -21.46 26.17 8.31
CA ILE A 413 -21.57 24.73 8.01
C ILE A 413 -20.56 23.88 8.79
N ASN A 414 -19.76 24.49 9.66
CA ASN A 414 -18.74 23.82 10.49
C ASN A 414 -17.81 22.91 9.65
N ILE A 415 -17.19 23.51 8.64
CA ILE A 415 -16.20 22.83 7.79
C ILE A 415 -14.83 23.46 8.02
N THR A 416 -13.83 22.64 8.19
CA THR A 416 -12.44 23.06 8.32
C THR A 416 -11.84 23.58 6.99
N THR A 417 -11.05 24.63 7.08
CA THR A 417 -10.24 25.15 5.96
C THR A 417 -9.14 24.16 5.59
N VAL A 418 -8.50 24.37 4.44
CA VAL A 418 -7.35 23.54 4.02
C VAL A 418 -6.18 23.70 5.00
N GLU A 419 -5.96 24.89 5.53
CA GLU A 419 -4.88 25.22 6.46
C GLU A 419 -5.07 24.54 7.81
N GLU A 420 -6.27 24.59 8.37
CA GLU A 420 -6.63 23.86 9.59
C GLU A 420 -6.49 22.34 9.43
N GLU A 421 -6.86 21.79 8.26
CA GLU A 421 -6.67 20.36 7.98
C GLU A 421 -5.18 20.00 7.84
N ILE A 422 -4.33 20.89 7.30
CA ILE A 422 -2.87 20.71 7.26
C ILE A 422 -2.33 20.60 8.70
N THR A 423 -2.64 21.57 9.54
CA THR A 423 -2.18 21.60 10.94
C THR A 423 -2.65 20.37 11.71
N LYS A 424 -3.93 20.02 11.60
CA LYS A 424 -4.49 18.82 12.23
C LYS A 424 -3.80 17.53 11.77
N ALA A 425 -3.61 17.38 10.45
CA ALA A 425 -2.99 16.19 9.90
C ALA A 425 -1.50 16.09 10.24
N ALA A 426 -0.79 17.21 10.27
CA ALA A 426 0.60 17.28 10.66
C ALA A 426 0.80 16.87 12.12
N ARG A 427 0.02 17.43 13.04
CA ARG A 427 0.04 17.07 14.47
C ARG A 427 -0.25 15.59 14.69
N ASN A 428 -1.28 15.05 14.04
CA ASN A 428 -1.60 13.62 14.15
C ASN A 428 -0.48 12.73 13.58
N HIS A 429 0.21 13.19 12.55
CA HIS A 429 1.35 12.49 11.96
C HIS A 429 2.54 12.49 12.91
N GLU A 430 2.86 13.63 13.52
CA GLU A 430 3.92 13.75 14.52
C GLU A 430 3.69 12.79 15.71
N LEU A 431 2.50 12.83 16.32
CA LEU A 431 2.14 11.95 17.43
C LEU A 431 2.27 10.47 17.07
N ARG A 432 1.87 10.12 15.85
CA ARG A 432 1.99 8.74 15.34
C ARG A 432 3.45 8.33 15.14
N LEU A 433 4.29 9.22 14.60
CA LEU A 433 5.72 8.96 14.45
C LEU A 433 6.42 8.82 15.82
N ALA A 434 6.02 9.61 16.81
CA ALA A 434 6.59 9.56 18.17
C ALA A 434 6.31 8.22 18.86
N SER A 435 5.16 7.62 18.61
CA SER A 435 4.77 6.32 19.17
C SER A 435 5.14 5.12 18.26
N HIS A 436 5.88 5.36 17.18
CA HIS A 436 6.13 4.33 16.18
C HIS A 436 7.24 3.37 16.61
N GLN A 437 7.02 2.04 16.42
CA GLN A 437 8.01 1.00 16.80
C GLN A 437 9.19 0.91 15.83
N ASN A 438 9.06 1.40 14.59
CA ASN A 438 10.11 1.33 13.59
C ASN A 438 11.04 2.55 13.68
N ILE A 439 12.32 2.31 13.96
CA ILE A 439 13.35 3.35 14.10
C ILE A 439 13.47 4.26 12.88
N GLU A 440 13.22 3.74 11.67
CA GLU A 440 13.26 4.52 10.43
C GLU A 440 12.09 5.53 10.35
N ALA A 441 10.98 5.28 11.03
CA ALA A 441 9.86 6.22 11.13
C ALA A 441 10.13 7.26 12.24
N VAL A 442 10.58 6.83 13.42
CA VAL A 442 10.94 7.72 14.54
C VAL A 442 12.02 8.71 14.14
N ARG A 443 12.98 8.29 13.32
CA ARG A 443 14.05 9.14 12.79
C ARG A 443 13.55 10.40 12.07
N LEU A 444 12.33 10.36 11.51
CA LEU A 444 11.74 11.51 10.82
C LEU A 444 11.43 12.70 11.74
N LEU A 445 11.37 12.48 13.04
CA LEU A 445 11.21 13.54 14.06
C LEU A 445 12.52 14.27 14.38
N ASN A 446 13.66 13.68 14.02
CA ASN A 446 14.96 14.29 14.34
C ASN A 446 15.33 15.39 13.34
N THR A 447 14.99 16.64 13.67
CA THR A 447 15.29 17.82 12.86
C THR A 447 16.59 18.51 13.26
N ARG A 448 17.25 18.07 14.34
CA ARG A 448 18.49 18.70 14.84
C ARG A 448 19.62 18.61 13.81
N GLY A 449 20.32 19.72 13.61
CA GLY A 449 21.48 19.81 12.68
C GLY A 449 21.11 19.74 11.19
N GLN A 450 19.85 19.85 10.80
CA GLN A 450 19.48 19.90 9.39
C GLN A 450 19.87 21.22 8.74
N LEU A 451 20.53 21.12 7.58
CA LEU A 451 20.78 22.29 6.74
C LEU A 451 19.45 22.89 6.23
N ARG A 452 19.36 24.22 6.23
CA ARG A 452 18.18 25.02 5.84
C ARG A 452 18.49 26.00 4.70
N ARG A 453 19.39 25.63 3.80
CA ARG A 453 19.85 26.50 2.71
C ARG A 453 18.73 26.96 1.77
N LEU A 454 17.77 26.09 1.48
CA LEU A 454 16.69 26.39 0.52
C LEU A 454 15.59 27.29 1.10
N LYS A 455 15.61 27.58 2.39
CA LYS A 455 14.63 28.46 3.08
C LYS A 455 13.15 28.12 2.73
N ARG A 456 12.84 26.84 2.51
CA ARG A 456 11.48 26.37 2.23
C ARG A 456 10.93 25.62 3.41
N THR A 457 9.60 25.66 3.58
CA THR A 457 8.89 24.86 4.57
C THR A 457 9.05 23.38 4.24
N LYS A 458 9.35 22.56 5.23
CA LYS A 458 9.44 21.10 5.14
C LYS A 458 8.24 20.46 5.85
N PRO A 459 7.92 19.19 5.59
CA PRO A 459 6.84 18.50 6.30
C PRO A 459 6.96 18.58 7.82
N THR A 460 8.18 18.50 8.35
CA THR A 460 8.45 18.59 9.79
C THR A 460 8.22 19.99 10.40
N ASP A 461 8.20 21.04 9.60
CA ASP A 461 7.90 22.41 10.07
C ASP A 461 6.40 22.60 10.32
N LEU A 462 5.58 21.69 9.85
CA LEU A 462 4.13 21.68 10.07
C LEU A 462 3.74 21.04 11.42
N PHE A 463 4.70 20.51 12.16
CA PHE A 463 4.49 19.85 13.46
C PHE A 463 4.33 20.84 14.61
N GLN A 464 4.48 22.13 14.37
CA GLN A 464 4.36 23.19 15.36
C GLN A 464 2.93 23.59 15.67
#